data_df4648e1b643c757fafe6889f7f30f8f
#
_entry.id   df4648e1b643c757fafe6889f7f30f8f
#
_cell.length_a   1.000
_cell.length_b   1.000
_cell.length_c   1.000
_cell.angle_alpha   90.00
_cell.angle_beta   90.00
_cell.angle_gamma   90.00
#
_symmetry.space_group_name_H-M   'P 1'
#
loop_
_entity.id
_entity.type
_entity.pdbx_description
1 polymer ?
#
loop_
_entity_poly.entity_id
_entity_poly.type
_entity_poly.pdbx_seq_one_letter_code
_entity_poly.pdbx_strand_id
1 'polypeptide(L)'
;MTSIEAARGEVDMDRPPAWRVTAADFTAAVESGRLDLPLPGSGRTRERWARLADLAAEDLSLARLGEGHVDAVAILAELGGPAPRPGSRWGVWAAQPPGSGLTATRAARGWRLTGLKQYCSGARV
;
A
#
# COMPACT_ATOMS: atom_id res chain seq x y z
N MET A 1 -37.18 0.54 -25.54
CA MET A 1 -35.77 0.14 -25.71
C MET A 1 -34.95 1.41 -25.77
N THR A 2 -34.33 1.80 -24.69
CA THR A 2 -33.55 3.03 -24.58
C THR A 2 -32.08 2.64 -24.78
N SER A 3 -31.50 3.05 -25.90
CA SER A 3 -30.09 2.84 -26.21
C SER A 3 -29.24 3.61 -25.22
N ILE A 4 -28.40 2.93 -24.45
CA ILE A 4 -27.31 3.54 -23.69
C ILE A 4 -26.18 3.81 -24.67
N GLU A 5 -26.09 5.06 -25.10
CA GLU A 5 -24.98 5.56 -25.89
C GLU A 5 -23.77 5.75 -24.96
N ALA A 6 -22.84 4.77 -25.00
CA ALA A 6 -21.59 4.88 -24.25
C ALA A 6 -20.77 6.03 -24.81
N ALA A 7 -20.61 7.09 -24.02
CA ALA A 7 -19.67 8.16 -24.30
C ALA A 7 -18.25 7.56 -24.37
N ARG A 8 -17.72 7.39 -25.58
CA ARG A 8 -16.30 7.09 -25.81
C ARG A 8 -15.53 8.35 -25.51
N GLY A 9 -15.05 8.49 -24.27
CA GLY A 9 -14.10 9.56 -23.93
C GLY A 9 -12.84 9.39 -24.78
N GLU A 10 -12.38 10.47 -25.35
CA GLU A 10 -11.11 10.57 -26.08
C GLU A 10 -9.98 10.19 -25.12
N VAL A 11 -9.18 9.20 -25.48
CA VAL A 11 -8.04 8.76 -24.66
C VAL A 11 -6.90 9.74 -24.90
N ASP A 12 -6.62 10.58 -23.93
CA ASP A 12 -5.47 11.48 -23.92
C ASP A 12 -4.18 10.64 -23.82
N MET A 13 -3.50 10.49 -24.95
CA MET A 13 -2.25 9.70 -25.07
C MET A 13 -1.05 10.38 -24.37
N ASP A 14 -1.13 11.67 -24.07
CA ASP A 14 -0.08 12.41 -23.35
C ASP A 14 -0.25 12.33 -21.83
N ARG A 15 -1.38 11.82 -21.35
CA ARG A 15 -1.60 11.61 -19.93
C ARG A 15 -0.70 10.46 -19.40
N PRO A 16 0.08 10.68 -18.32
CA PRO A 16 0.88 9.61 -17.75
C PRO A 16 -0.01 8.42 -17.38
N PRO A 17 0.49 7.19 -17.51
CA PRO A 17 -0.26 6.00 -17.10
C PRO A 17 -0.80 6.13 -15.67
N ALA A 18 -2.02 5.68 -15.44
CA ALA A 18 -2.70 5.78 -14.13
C ALA A 18 -1.84 5.26 -12.95
N TRP A 19 -1.03 4.21 -13.18
CA TRP A 19 -0.14 3.69 -12.14
C TRP A 19 0.99 4.66 -11.72
N ARG A 20 1.45 5.55 -12.63
CA ARG A 20 2.46 6.58 -12.29
C ARG A 20 1.88 7.67 -11.44
N VAL A 21 0.67 8.09 -11.75
CA VAL A 21 -0.06 9.08 -10.95
C VAL A 21 -0.26 8.55 -9.54
N THR A 22 -0.77 7.33 -9.41
CA THR A 22 -0.99 6.68 -8.11
C THR A 22 0.30 6.54 -7.29
N ALA A 23 1.45 6.27 -7.92
CA ALA A 23 2.74 6.20 -7.24
C ALA A 23 3.18 7.55 -6.66
N ALA A 24 2.99 8.64 -7.42
CA ALA A 24 3.28 9.99 -6.95
C ALA A 24 2.35 10.41 -5.80
N ASP A 25 1.05 10.13 -5.92
CA ASP A 25 0.06 10.41 -4.90
C ASP A 25 0.32 9.64 -3.61
N PHE A 26 0.72 8.36 -3.71
CA PHE A 26 1.11 7.56 -2.56
C PHE A 26 2.36 8.14 -1.87
N THR A 27 3.38 8.54 -2.63
CA THR A 27 4.56 9.19 -2.08
C THR A 27 4.18 10.46 -1.32
N ALA A 28 3.37 11.33 -1.94
CA ALA A 28 2.89 12.56 -1.32
C ALA A 28 2.05 12.31 -0.05
N ALA A 29 1.21 11.27 -0.07
CA ALA A 29 0.41 10.89 1.10
C ALA A 29 1.27 10.43 2.28
N VAL A 30 2.36 9.69 2.02
CA VAL A 30 3.34 9.30 3.07
C VAL A 30 4.10 10.51 3.57
N GLU A 31 4.67 11.33 2.69
CA GLU A 31 5.51 12.48 3.05
C GLU A 31 4.73 13.57 3.80
N SER A 32 3.46 13.76 3.47
CA SER A 32 2.59 14.73 4.16
C SER A 32 2.01 14.22 5.49
N GLY A 33 2.28 12.98 5.90
CA GLY A 33 1.72 12.38 7.11
C GLY A 33 0.23 12.00 7.00
N ARG A 34 -0.35 12.01 5.82
CA ARG A 34 -1.74 11.57 5.62
C ARG A 34 -1.97 10.11 6.02
N LEU A 35 -0.93 9.30 6.00
CA LEU A 35 -0.94 7.90 6.38
C LEU A 35 -0.44 7.64 7.81
N ASP A 36 -0.19 8.68 8.61
CA ASP A 36 0.10 8.54 10.04
C ASP A 36 -1.21 8.26 10.79
N LEU A 37 -1.67 7.02 10.73
CA LEU A 37 -2.94 6.60 11.29
C LEU A 37 -2.80 6.05 12.71
N PRO A 38 -3.86 6.18 13.55
CA PRO A 38 -3.89 5.50 14.83
C PRO A 38 -3.63 3.99 14.67
N LEU A 39 -2.81 3.43 15.56
CA LEU A 39 -2.54 1.99 15.55
C LEU A 39 -3.79 1.20 15.91
N PRO A 40 -3.97 -0.03 15.38
CA PRO A 40 -4.99 -0.96 15.82
C PRO A 40 -4.92 -1.15 17.35
N GLY A 41 -6.05 -1.28 18.01
CA GLY A 41 -6.10 -1.44 19.46
C GLY A 41 -5.89 -0.17 20.29
N SER A 42 -5.54 0.96 19.69
CA SER A 42 -5.33 2.25 20.40
C SER A 42 -6.64 2.93 20.88
N GLY A 43 -7.81 2.33 20.67
CA GLY A 43 -9.11 2.92 20.95
C GLY A 43 -9.62 3.90 19.91
N ARG A 44 -8.87 4.15 18.84
CA ARG A 44 -9.17 5.11 17.78
C ARG A 44 -9.53 4.43 16.44
N THR A 45 -10.13 3.26 16.48
CA THR A 45 -10.45 2.46 15.27
C THR A 45 -11.34 3.21 14.29
N ARG A 46 -12.35 3.95 14.80
CA ARG A 46 -13.25 4.75 13.95
C ARG A 46 -12.48 5.80 13.15
N GLU A 47 -11.54 6.48 13.76
CA GLU A 47 -10.72 7.48 13.08
C GLU A 47 -9.83 6.84 12.01
N ARG A 48 -9.16 5.72 12.34
CA ARG A 48 -8.37 4.97 11.37
C ARG A 48 -9.19 4.63 10.13
N TRP A 49 -10.38 4.08 10.31
CA TRP A 49 -11.23 3.69 9.20
C TRP A 49 -11.80 4.87 8.43
N ALA A 50 -12.17 5.95 9.09
CA ALA A 50 -12.65 7.15 8.41
C ALA A 50 -11.57 7.71 7.47
N ARG A 51 -10.32 7.83 7.94
CA ARG A 51 -9.21 8.32 7.11
C ARG A 51 -8.88 7.40 5.93
N LEU A 52 -8.98 6.07 6.09
CA LEU A 52 -8.84 5.14 4.98
C LEU A 52 -10.01 5.24 3.99
N ALA A 53 -11.23 5.44 4.47
CA ALA A 53 -12.41 5.65 3.63
C ALA A 53 -12.31 6.96 2.83
N ASP A 54 -11.83 8.03 3.44
CA ASP A 54 -11.59 9.31 2.76
C ASP A 54 -10.57 9.14 1.62
N LEU A 55 -9.49 8.41 1.88
CA LEU A 55 -8.48 8.09 0.87
C LEU A 55 -9.08 7.26 -0.27
N ALA A 56 -9.95 6.28 0.06
CA ALA A 56 -10.62 5.44 -0.92
C ALA A 56 -11.64 6.21 -1.77
N ALA A 57 -12.27 7.24 -1.21
CA ALA A 57 -13.17 8.12 -1.95
C ALA A 57 -12.44 8.98 -2.98
N GLU A 58 -11.16 9.29 -2.76
CA GLU A 58 -10.31 9.98 -3.73
C GLU A 58 -9.84 9.02 -4.83
N ASP A 59 -9.20 7.91 -4.44
CA ASP A 59 -8.65 6.91 -5.36
C ASP A 59 -8.50 5.54 -4.67
N LEU A 60 -9.16 4.52 -5.21
CA LEU A 60 -9.14 3.17 -4.64
C LEU A 60 -7.75 2.51 -4.74
N SER A 61 -6.96 2.83 -5.76
CA SER A 61 -5.62 2.29 -5.92
C SER A 61 -4.67 2.92 -4.90
N LEU A 62 -4.82 4.23 -4.65
CA LEU A 62 -4.09 4.94 -3.60
C LEU A 62 -4.46 4.39 -2.22
N ALA A 63 -5.75 4.17 -1.95
CA ALA A 63 -6.20 3.55 -0.71
C ALA A 63 -5.62 2.15 -0.50
N ARG A 64 -5.53 1.35 -1.55
CA ARG A 64 -4.93 0.01 -1.48
C ARG A 64 -3.44 0.04 -1.15
N LEU A 65 -2.69 0.98 -1.69
CA LEU A 65 -1.28 1.19 -1.33
C LEU A 65 -1.16 1.72 0.10
N GLY A 66 -1.99 2.68 0.47
CA GLY A 66 -2.06 3.26 1.81
C GLY A 66 -2.39 2.22 2.88
N GLU A 67 -3.37 1.34 2.64
CA GLU A 67 -3.71 0.22 3.52
C GLU A 67 -2.50 -0.66 3.79
N GLY A 68 -1.80 -1.11 2.72
CA GLY A 68 -0.60 -1.93 2.85
C GLY A 68 0.52 -1.25 3.64
N HIS A 69 0.66 0.07 3.50
CA HIS A 69 1.63 0.86 4.25
C HIS A 69 1.29 0.93 5.75
N VAL A 70 0.07 1.34 6.09
CA VAL A 70 -0.32 1.53 7.49
C VAL A 70 -0.44 0.20 8.24
N ASP A 71 -0.71 -0.91 7.54
CA ASP A 71 -0.70 -2.24 8.14
C ASP A 71 0.73 -2.72 8.40
N ALA A 72 1.67 -2.47 7.49
CA ALA A 72 3.08 -2.78 7.73
C ALA A 72 3.62 -1.99 8.93
N VAL A 73 3.27 -0.72 9.06
CA VAL A 73 3.64 0.13 10.21
C VAL A 73 3.04 -0.42 11.51
N ALA A 74 1.79 -0.86 11.49
CA ALA A 74 1.13 -1.46 12.65
C ALA A 74 1.82 -2.76 13.09
N ILE A 75 2.15 -3.65 12.13
CA ILE A 75 2.87 -4.89 12.40
C ILE A 75 4.26 -4.61 13.02
N LEU A 76 5.00 -3.63 12.49
CA LEU A 76 6.28 -3.23 13.07
C LEU A 76 6.12 -2.76 14.51
N ALA A 77 5.12 -1.95 14.81
CA ALA A 77 4.85 -1.46 16.15
C ALA A 77 4.47 -2.61 17.11
N GLU A 78 3.62 -3.55 16.69
CA GLU A 78 3.23 -4.72 17.50
C GLU A 78 4.42 -5.65 17.81
N LEU A 79 5.36 -5.77 16.87
CA LEU A 79 6.56 -6.59 17.03
C LEU A 79 7.68 -5.87 17.79
N GLY A 80 7.47 -4.65 18.25
CA GLY A 80 8.51 -3.84 18.90
C GLY A 80 9.66 -3.46 17.93
N GLY A 81 9.38 -3.41 16.64
CA GLY A 81 10.33 -3.01 15.62
C GLY A 81 10.62 -1.50 15.65
N PRO A 82 11.65 -1.05 14.92
CA PRO A 82 11.97 0.37 14.84
C PRO A 82 10.84 1.15 14.14
N ALA A 83 10.62 2.38 14.57
CA ALA A 83 9.72 3.28 13.86
C ALA A 83 10.17 3.47 12.40
N PRO A 84 9.24 3.53 11.44
CA PRO A 84 9.55 3.85 10.06
C PRO A 84 10.31 5.17 9.95
N ARG A 85 11.28 5.23 9.04
CA ARG A 85 11.96 6.50 8.74
C ARG A 85 10.97 7.44 8.03
N PRO A 86 11.03 8.75 8.29
CA PRO A 86 10.22 9.72 7.56
C PRO A 86 10.31 9.52 6.04
N GLY A 87 9.18 9.56 5.35
CA GLY A 87 9.08 9.35 3.91
C GLY A 87 9.30 7.90 3.41
N SER A 88 9.61 6.95 4.31
CA SER A 88 9.75 5.54 3.90
C SER A 88 8.39 4.92 3.58
N ARG A 89 8.33 4.23 2.46
CA ARG A 89 7.13 3.53 1.99
C ARG A 89 7.25 2.05 2.34
N TRP A 90 6.18 1.51 2.91
CA TRP A 90 6.11 0.15 3.39
C TRP A 90 4.98 -0.61 2.71
N GLY A 91 5.05 -1.92 2.71
CA GLY A 91 3.99 -2.77 2.22
C GLY A 91 3.99 -4.11 2.94
N VAL A 92 2.81 -4.72 3.03
CA VAL A 92 2.63 -6.07 3.53
C VAL A 92 1.99 -6.94 2.47
N TRP A 93 2.56 -8.12 2.24
CA TRP A 93 2.10 -9.09 1.26
C TRP A 93 1.99 -10.46 1.91
N ALA A 94 0.86 -10.74 2.53
CA ALA A 94 0.64 -11.99 3.26
C ALA A 94 0.32 -13.19 2.37
N ALA A 95 -0.33 -12.96 1.20
CA ALA A 95 -0.75 -14.05 0.32
C ALA A 95 0.42 -14.92 -0.13
N GLN A 96 0.26 -16.24 0.02
CA GLN A 96 1.26 -17.24 -0.37
C GLN A 96 0.57 -18.41 -1.09
N PRO A 97 0.59 -18.43 -2.44
CA PRO A 97 0.05 -19.57 -3.19
C PRO A 97 0.86 -20.84 -2.93
N PRO A 98 0.26 -22.02 -3.13
CA PRO A 98 0.96 -23.30 -3.02
C PRO A 98 2.21 -23.33 -3.90
N GLY A 99 3.31 -23.85 -3.38
CA GLY A 99 4.59 -23.96 -4.11
C GLY A 99 5.38 -22.66 -4.25
N SER A 100 4.93 -21.58 -3.62
CA SER A 100 5.66 -20.30 -3.57
C SER A 100 5.98 -19.90 -2.13
N GLY A 101 6.87 -18.95 -1.96
CA GLY A 101 7.22 -18.39 -0.67
C GLY A 101 8.67 -17.96 -0.57
N LEU A 102 8.97 -17.28 0.54
CA LEU A 102 10.34 -16.88 0.88
C LEU A 102 10.82 -17.70 2.07
N THR A 103 12.07 -18.15 1.97
CA THR A 103 12.80 -18.73 3.11
C THR A 103 13.81 -17.71 3.61
N ALA A 104 13.80 -17.43 4.91
CA ALA A 104 14.76 -16.59 5.58
C ALA A 104 15.81 -17.44 6.27
N THR A 105 17.08 -17.26 5.96
CA THR A 105 18.22 -17.92 6.63
C THR A 105 19.12 -16.89 7.28
N ARG A 106 19.62 -17.21 8.48
CA ARG A 106 20.57 -16.33 9.17
C ARG A 106 21.86 -16.21 8.37
N ALA A 107 22.38 -15.03 8.22
CA ALA A 107 23.65 -14.74 7.58
C ALA A 107 24.58 -14.06 8.60
N ALA A 108 25.87 -13.89 8.27
CA ALA A 108 26.83 -13.23 9.14
C ALA A 108 26.41 -11.79 9.50
N ARG A 109 25.73 -11.11 8.60
CA ARG A 109 25.08 -9.81 8.84
C ARG A 109 23.64 -9.87 8.37
N GLY A 110 22.67 -9.93 9.32
CA GLY A 110 21.25 -9.91 9.02
C GLY A 110 20.69 -11.25 8.52
N TRP A 111 19.86 -11.19 7.49
CA TRP A 111 19.13 -12.33 6.94
C TRP A 111 19.27 -12.39 5.42
N ARG A 112 19.32 -13.61 4.88
CA ARG A 112 19.21 -13.86 3.44
C ARG A 112 17.81 -14.38 3.16
N LEU A 113 17.13 -13.73 2.21
CA LEU A 113 15.83 -14.18 1.71
C LEU A 113 16.04 -14.87 0.37
N THR A 114 15.46 -16.06 0.22
CA THR A 114 15.51 -16.87 -1.01
C THR A 114 14.11 -17.37 -1.35
N GLY A 115 13.74 -17.32 -2.62
CA GLY A 115 12.44 -17.78 -3.10
C GLY A 115 11.72 -16.76 -3.96
N LEU A 116 10.46 -17.06 -4.27
CA LEU A 116 9.58 -16.21 -5.07
C LEU A 116 8.40 -15.74 -4.21
N LYS A 117 8.20 -14.44 -4.14
CA LYS A 117 7.03 -13.83 -3.52
C LYS A 117 6.12 -13.28 -4.61
N GLN A 118 4.97 -13.94 -4.79
CA GLN A 118 3.93 -13.50 -5.73
C GLN A 118 2.98 -12.51 -5.07
N TYR A 119 2.17 -11.83 -5.89
CA TYR A 119 1.11 -10.90 -5.47
C TYR A 119 1.62 -9.72 -4.62
N CYS A 120 2.76 -9.19 -4.99
CA CYS A 120 3.34 -8.00 -4.35
C CYS A 120 2.80 -6.72 -5.00
N SER A 121 1.52 -6.42 -4.81
CA SER A 121 0.90 -5.20 -5.33
C SER A 121 1.65 -3.96 -4.83
N GLY A 122 2.00 -3.05 -5.72
CA GLY A 122 2.69 -1.82 -5.38
C GLY A 122 4.20 -1.97 -5.08
N ALA A 123 4.83 -3.12 -5.28
CA ALA A 123 6.25 -3.31 -4.98
C ALA A 123 7.22 -2.44 -5.79
N ARG A 124 6.73 -1.74 -6.82
CA ARG A 124 7.51 -0.85 -7.69
C ARG A 124 7.15 0.63 -7.56
N VAL A 125 6.29 0.98 -6.62
CA VAL A 125 5.86 2.37 -6.35
C VAL A 125 6.55 2.95 -5.14
#